data_14330ddc90d4bed48f0167ea173080a8
#
_entry.id   14330ddc90d4bed48f0167ea173080a8
#
_cell.length_a   1.000
_cell.length_b   1.000
_cell.length_c   1.000
_cell.angle_alpha   90.00
_cell.angle_beta   90.00
_cell.angle_gamma   90.00
#
_symmetry.space_group_name_H-M   'P 1'
#
loop_
_entity.id
_entity.type
_entity.pdbx_description
1 polymer ?
#
loop_
_entity_poly.entity_id
_entity_poly.type
_entity_poly.pdbx_seq_one_letter_code
_entity_poly.pdbx_strand_id
1 'polypeptide(L)'
;MSILDHLHPSRRDLLRAAAGAGALGLSSPLASAIGPIRPGYKTKHVVLVIMAGGVRSRETFGSPKQIPNLVQLADEGVLFTRLRTANLGHFGASMSIVTGISEARGIRDNSRAPDPTLFEYVRKDLGLAASDVWVTTSGGAQQVNYAYGLHRDYGQKYGATTLDGDGIFNEEFKGIVSKLGTPRPLAGSDAERVAELRRVLRGGAPPSAAEKSRARVEQYILEELGRGVTGMTGAGAGDAKAIQLARNLLSVFRPRMIGVVLQQADIAHGSFNGYTEVIRRNDAAIGELVAAIRGDETLRDSTAVVVLPEFGRDADLNSRRGLDHGDGSDDLRFVHGVAWGPDFKRGKVVTDDRRTIDVMPTIADLFGADPRHAKGSVLREIYA
;
A
#
# COMPACT_ATOMS: atom_id res chain seq x y z
N MET A 1 -47.76 11.90 11.64
CA MET A 1 -46.93 10.70 11.80
C MET A 1 -46.45 10.30 10.41
N SER A 2 -45.22 10.59 10.12
CA SER A 2 -44.62 10.43 8.77
C SER A 2 -44.08 9.02 8.60
N ILE A 3 -44.28 8.45 7.40
CA ILE A 3 -43.88 7.10 6.96
C ILE A 3 -42.34 6.95 6.87
N LEU A 4 -41.56 7.95 7.26
CA LEU A 4 -40.10 7.99 7.08
C LEU A 4 -39.28 7.50 8.29
N ASP A 5 -39.91 7.05 9.39
CA ASP A 5 -39.19 6.69 10.62
C ASP A 5 -38.76 5.23 10.73
N HIS A 6 -38.93 4.40 9.67
CA HIS A 6 -38.67 2.94 9.75
C HIS A 6 -37.57 2.42 8.85
N LEU A 7 -36.69 3.26 8.30
CA LEU A 7 -35.67 2.84 7.33
C LEU A 7 -34.20 2.95 7.78
N HIS A 8 -33.93 3.03 9.08
CA HIS A 8 -32.55 2.93 9.55
C HIS A 8 -32.31 1.65 10.32
N PRO A 9 -31.62 0.64 9.76
CA PRO A 9 -31.23 -0.53 10.53
C PRO A 9 -30.28 -0.08 11.65
N SER A 10 -30.51 -0.58 12.85
CA SER A 10 -29.68 -0.25 13.99
C SER A 10 -28.26 -0.81 13.84
N ARG A 11 -27.25 -0.20 14.52
CA ARG A 11 -25.88 -0.73 14.55
C ARG A 11 -25.81 -2.22 14.97
N ARG A 12 -26.77 -2.69 15.75
CA ARG A 12 -26.90 -4.10 16.16
C ARG A 12 -27.33 -5.01 15.00
N ASP A 13 -28.17 -4.53 14.10
CA ASP A 13 -28.65 -5.32 12.96
C ASP A 13 -27.58 -5.45 11.87
N LEU A 14 -26.74 -4.41 11.69
CA LEU A 14 -25.56 -4.44 10.83
C LEU A 14 -24.47 -5.39 11.38
N LEU A 15 -24.28 -5.42 12.70
CA LEU A 15 -23.33 -6.35 13.34
C LEU A 15 -23.82 -7.80 13.29
N ARG A 16 -25.14 -8.04 13.36
CA ARG A 16 -25.71 -9.39 13.20
C ARG A 16 -25.66 -9.87 11.75
N ALA A 17 -25.84 -8.99 10.77
CA ALA A 17 -25.64 -9.32 9.36
C ALA A 17 -24.17 -9.66 9.05
N ALA A 18 -23.23 -8.93 9.66
CA ALA A 18 -21.79 -9.23 9.54
C ALA A 18 -21.38 -10.54 10.24
N ALA A 19 -21.98 -10.88 11.39
CA ALA A 19 -21.73 -12.14 12.09
C ALA A 19 -22.40 -13.34 11.42
N GLY A 20 -23.53 -13.16 10.72
CA GLY A 20 -24.22 -14.21 9.98
C GLY A 20 -23.54 -14.61 8.67
N ALA A 21 -22.73 -13.72 8.08
CA ALA A 21 -21.99 -14.00 6.85
C ALA A 21 -20.71 -14.84 7.08
N GLY A 22 -20.29 -15.00 8.33
CA GLY A 22 -19.10 -15.78 8.72
C GLY A 22 -19.28 -17.29 8.79
N ALA A 23 -20.50 -17.82 8.65
CA ALA A 23 -20.80 -19.25 8.85
C ALA A 23 -21.22 -20.00 7.56
N LEU A 24 -21.36 -19.34 6.43
CA LEU A 24 -21.49 -20.02 5.16
C LEU A 24 -20.11 -20.11 4.53
N GLY A 25 -19.50 -21.27 4.60
CA GLY A 25 -18.28 -21.64 3.90
C GLY A 25 -18.42 -21.40 2.39
N LEU A 26 -18.27 -20.15 1.99
CA LEU A 26 -17.99 -19.80 0.61
C LEU A 26 -16.52 -20.18 0.37
N SER A 27 -16.28 -21.46 0.16
CA SER A 27 -15.14 -21.91 -0.62
C SER A 27 -15.19 -21.10 -1.91
N SER A 28 -14.41 -20.02 -1.93
CA SER A 28 -14.30 -19.14 -3.08
C SER A 28 -13.79 -19.94 -4.26
N PRO A 29 -14.57 -20.18 -5.33
CA PRO A 29 -14.07 -20.78 -6.55
C PRO A 29 -13.17 -19.82 -7.36
N LEU A 30 -12.70 -18.72 -6.72
CA LEU A 30 -11.78 -17.73 -7.26
C LEU A 30 -10.35 -17.85 -6.69
N ALA A 31 -10.01 -19.01 -6.11
CA ALA A 31 -8.62 -19.47 -6.08
C ALA A 31 -8.13 -19.83 -7.52
N SER A 32 -8.73 -19.19 -8.52
CA SER A 32 -8.49 -19.42 -9.93
C SER A 32 -7.23 -18.73 -10.37
N ALA A 33 -6.29 -19.53 -10.81
CA ALA A 33 -5.08 -19.16 -11.52
C ALA A 33 -4.21 -18.14 -10.76
N ILE A 34 -3.81 -18.51 -9.55
CA ILE A 34 -2.55 -18.03 -8.99
C ILE A 34 -1.51 -18.41 -10.04
N GLY A 35 -1.05 -17.44 -10.83
CA GLY A 35 0.06 -17.65 -11.75
C GLY A 35 1.23 -18.29 -10.99
N PRO A 36 2.15 -18.97 -11.66
CA PRO A 36 3.16 -19.76 -11.01
C PRO A 36 3.94 -18.90 -10.02
N ILE A 37 3.85 -19.30 -8.74
CA ILE A 37 4.78 -18.84 -7.71
C ILE A 37 6.15 -19.29 -8.17
N ARG A 38 7.16 -18.44 -8.03
CA ARG A 38 8.54 -18.85 -8.32
C ARG A 38 8.84 -20.14 -7.55
N PRO A 39 9.24 -21.22 -8.22
CA PRO A 39 9.55 -22.47 -7.54
C PRO A 39 10.56 -22.24 -6.42
N GLY A 40 10.27 -22.74 -5.22
CA GLY A 40 11.14 -22.63 -4.04
C GLY A 40 10.78 -21.50 -3.07
N TYR A 41 9.96 -20.51 -3.46
CA TYR A 41 9.49 -19.47 -2.54
C TYR A 41 8.08 -19.75 -1.98
N LYS A 42 7.87 -19.37 -0.70
CA LYS A 42 6.60 -19.48 0.01
C LYS A 42 5.76 -18.19 -0.12
N THR A 43 6.42 -17.06 -0.36
CA THR A 43 5.77 -15.74 -0.44
C THR A 43 4.79 -15.68 -1.61
N LYS A 44 3.53 -15.41 -1.27
CA LYS A 44 2.43 -15.22 -2.22
C LYS A 44 1.89 -13.80 -2.22
N HIS A 45 2.07 -13.11 -1.11
CA HIS A 45 1.56 -11.77 -0.86
C HIS A 45 2.70 -10.89 -0.38
N VAL A 46 2.78 -9.65 -0.86
CA VAL A 46 3.76 -8.67 -0.39
C VAL A 46 3.06 -7.36 -0.04
N VAL A 47 3.41 -6.81 1.12
CA VAL A 47 3.06 -5.44 1.51
C VAL A 47 4.34 -4.63 1.57
N LEU A 48 4.46 -3.63 0.70
CA LEU A 48 5.55 -2.66 0.68
C LEU A 48 5.06 -1.37 1.32
N VAL A 49 5.62 -1.00 2.47
CA VAL A 49 5.30 0.25 3.18
C VAL A 49 6.43 1.23 2.97
N ILE A 50 6.15 2.35 2.32
CA ILE A 50 7.07 3.46 2.10
C ILE A 50 6.69 4.59 3.04
N MET A 51 7.58 4.95 3.96
CA MET A 51 7.42 6.11 4.83
C MET A 51 7.88 7.36 4.05
N ALA A 52 6.96 7.86 3.21
CA ALA A 52 7.23 8.85 2.15
C ALA A 52 7.30 10.32 2.66
N GLY A 53 7.14 10.54 3.93
CA GLY A 53 7.34 11.85 4.55
C GLY A 53 8.76 12.09 5.05
N GLY A 54 9.73 11.27 4.68
CA GLY A 54 11.12 11.32 5.16
C GLY A 54 11.24 10.98 6.64
N VAL A 55 11.92 9.88 6.96
CA VAL A 55 12.03 9.39 8.35
C VAL A 55 13.47 9.02 8.67
N ARG A 56 14.04 9.74 9.63
CA ARG A 56 15.43 9.62 10.06
C ARG A 56 15.63 8.41 10.97
N SER A 57 16.77 7.74 10.83
CA SER A 57 17.09 6.54 11.63
C SER A 57 17.19 6.80 13.13
N ARG A 58 17.51 8.02 13.55
CA ARG A 58 17.59 8.40 14.98
C ARG A 58 16.28 8.25 15.73
N GLU A 59 15.15 8.60 15.11
CA GLU A 59 13.81 8.53 15.73
C GLU A 59 13.16 7.17 15.55
N THR A 60 13.78 6.29 14.76
CA THR A 60 13.33 4.90 14.59
C THR A 60 14.24 3.94 15.35
N PHE A 61 15.14 3.23 14.69
CA PHE A 61 16.03 2.24 15.32
C PHE A 61 17.06 2.86 16.29
N GLY A 62 17.38 4.15 16.17
CA GLY A 62 18.14 4.92 17.18
C GLY A 62 17.33 5.21 18.46
N SER A 63 16.00 5.05 18.41
CA SER A 63 15.07 5.23 19.52
C SER A 63 14.06 4.08 19.60
N PRO A 64 14.50 2.84 19.82
CA PRO A 64 13.70 1.63 19.60
C PRO A 64 12.40 1.56 20.42
N LYS A 65 12.35 2.25 21.56
CA LYS A 65 11.12 2.34 22.37
C LYS A 65 9.96 3.06 21.67
N GLN A 66 10.25 3.84 20.63
CA GLN A 66 9.23 4.54 19.84
C GLN A 66 8.59 3.65 18.77
N ILE A 67 9.27 2.57 18.37
CA ILE A 67 8.90 1.69 17.26
C ILE A 67 8.99 0.19 17.64
N PRO A 68 8.36 -0.24 18.74
CA PRO A 68 8.50 -1.61 19.24
C PRO A 68 8.06 -2.69 18.22
N ASN A 69 7.09 -2.38 17.34
CA ASN A 69 6.62 -3.33 16.35
C ASN A 69 7.63 -3.50 15.20
N LEU A 70 8.23 -2.42 14.71
CA LEU A 70 9.29 -2.50 13.69
C LEU A 70 10.56 -3.17 14.24
N VAL A 71 10.89 -2.96 15.52
CA VAL A 71 11.99 -3.67 16.21
C VAL A 71 11.70 -5.16 16.21
N GLN A 72 10.50 -5.57 16.60
CA GLN A 72 10.12 -6.98 16.58
C GLN A 72 10.20 -7.57 15.16
N LEU A 73 9.76 -6.86 14.15
CA LEU A 73 9.87 -7.30 12.76
C LEU A 73 11.32 -7.46 12.31
N ALA A 74 12.21 -6.56 12.74
CA ALA A 74 13.64 -6.64 12.45
C ALA A 74 14.28 -7.85 13.14
N ASP A 75 13.93 -8.14 14.38
CA ASP A 75 14.42 -9.30 15.14
C ASP A 75 13.98 -10.63 14.50
N GLU A 76 12.79 -10.65 13.91
CA GLU A 76 12.22 -11.83 13.24
C GLU A 76 12.53 -11.89 11.73
N GLY A 77 13.12 -10.86 11.16
CA GLY A 77 13.40 -10.71 9.75
C GLY A 77 14.81 -10.19 9.47
N VAL A 78 14.90 -9.26 8.54
CA VAL A 78 16.13 -8.60 8.11
C VAL A 78 16.06 -7.11 8.44
N LEU A 79 17.09 -6.60 9.10
CA LEU A 79 17.32 -5.17 9.30
C LEU A 79 18.42 -4.68 8.36
N PHE A 80 18.11 -3.70 7.53
CA PHE A 80 19.10 -2.92 6.81
C PHE A 80 19.43 -1.66 7.62
N THR A 81 20.71 -1.46 7.91
CA THR A 81 21.16 -0.28 8.66
C THR A 81 21.68 0.84 7.76
N ARG A 82 21.88 0.57 6.46
CA ARG A 82 22.44 1.52 5.50
C ARG A 82 21.80 1.36 4.12
N LEU A 83 20.53 1.77 3.98
CA LEU A 83 19.88 1.93 2.68
C LEU A 83 20.11 3.35 2.18
N ARG A 84 20.94 3.51 1.16
CA ARG A 84 21.18 4.81 0.54
C ARG A 84 20.00 5.22 -0.33
N THR A 85 19.44 6.38 -0.05
CA THR A 85 18.35 6.93 -0.86
C THR A 85 18.84 7.33 -2.27
N ALA A 86 17.98 7.14 -3.26
CA ALA A 86 18.27 7.53 -4.64
C ALA A 86 18.03 9.04 -4.89
N ASN A 87 17.22 9.69 -4.06
CA ASN A 87 16.73 11.04 -4.26
C ASN A 87 16.33 11.67 -2.92
N LEU A 88 16.28 12.98 -2.85
CA LEU A 88 15.92 13.75 -1.66
C LEU A 88 14.62 14.58 -1.83
N GLY A 89 13.89 14.36 -2.90
CA GLY A 89 12.55 14.92 -3.11
C GLY A 89 11.50 13.84 -2.91
N HIS A 90 10.46 14.10 -2.11
CA HIS A 90 9.47 13.11 -1.65
C HIS A 90 8.93 12.21 -2.77
N PHE A 91 8.31 12.81 -3.77
CA PHE A 91 7.71 12.03 -4.84
C PHE A 91 8.76 11.22 -5.63
N GLY A 92 9.90 11.84 -5.98
CA GLY A 92 10.95 11.18 -6.74
C GLY A 92 11.66 10.07 -5.97
N ALA A 93 11.84 10.22 -4.65
CA ALA A 93 12.42 9.19 -3.80
C ALA A 93 11.50 7.97 -3.71
N SER A 94 10.21 8.18 -3.44
CA SER A 94 9.22 7.12 -3.42
C SER A 94 9.05 6.46 -4.79
N MET A 95 9.03 7.25 -5.88
CA MET A 95 9.02 6.69 -7.25
C MET A 95 10.25 5.85 -7.53
N SER A 96 11.44 6.26 -7.05
CA SER A 96 12.67 5.49 -7.22
C SER A 96 12.58 4.11 -6.56
N ILE A 97 11.90 3.99 -5.43
CA ILE A 97 11.66 2.70 -4.76
C ILE A 97 10.76 1.81 -5.61
N VAL A 98 9.69 2.34 -6.19
CA VAL A 98 8.71 1.52 -6.93
C VAL A 98 9.10 1.26 -8.39
N THR A 99 9.99 2.05 -8.98
CA THR A 99 10.50 1.82 -10.34
C THR A 99 11.82 1.05 -10.36
N GLY A 100 12.56 1.05 -9.24
CA GLY A 100 13.92 0.51 -9.16
C GLY A 100 14.94 1.35 -9.94
N ILE A 101 14.63 2.62 -10.21
CA ILE A 101 15.46 3.56 -10.97
C ILE A 101 15.61 4.84 -10.14
N SER A 102 16.78 5.47 -10.17
CA SER A 102 16.94 6.80 -9.58
C SER A 102 16.17 7.83 -10.41
N GLU A 103 14.98 8.19 -9.94
CA GLU A 103 14.07 9.10 -10.63
C GLU A 103 14.51 10.55 -10.46
N ALA A 104 15.12 11.12 -11.49
CA ALA A 104 15.40 12.55 -11.57
C ALA A 104 14.24 13.34 -12.21
N ARG A 105 13.41 12.65 -12.99
CA ARG A 105 12.27 13.25 -13.71
C ARG A 105 10.99 13.14 -12.87
N GLY A 106 10.07 14.03 -13.07
CA GLY A 106 8.77 14.01 -12.39
C GLY A 106 8.78 14.50 -10.94
N ILE A 107 9.97 14.71 -10.34
CA ILE A 107 10.09 15.16 -8.94
C ILE A 107 9.45 16.54 -8.75
N ARG A 108 9.68 17.46 -9.70
CA ARG A 108 9.14 18.83 -9.63
C ARG A 108 7.66 18.90 -9.96
N ASP A 109 7.22 18.03 -10.86
CA ASP A 109 5.87 18.07 -11.41
C ASP A 109 4.94 17.00 -10.83
N ASN A 110 5.47 16.12 -9.96
CA ASN A 110 4.77 14.94 -9.44
C ASN A 110 4.08 14.13 -10.55
N SER A 111 4.73 14.04 -11.69
CA SER A 111 4.22 13.34 -12.87
C SER A 111 4.57 11.85 -12.82
N ARG A 112 3.85 11.03 -13.57
CA ARG A 112 4.16 9.61 -13.69
C ARG A 112 5.55 9.41 -14.26
N ALA A 113 6.23 8.36 -13.76
CA ALA A 113 7.53 7.94 -14.28
C ALA A 113 7.41 7.51 -15.75
N PRO A 114 8.46 7.70 -16.58
CA PRO A 114 8.50 7.15 -17.91
C PRO A 114 8.59 5.62 -17.92
N ASP A 115 9.15 5.03 -16.86
CA ASP A 115 9.40 3.60 -16.71
C ASP A 115 8.31 2.90 -15.91
N PRO A 116 8.14 1.56 -16.08
CA PRO A 116 7.13 0.82 -15.36
C PRO A 116 7.45 0.73 -13.86
N THR A 117 6.40 0.68 -13.05
CA THR A 117 6.48 0.43 -11.61
C THR A 117 6.48 -1.07 -11.30
N LEU A 118 6.89 -1.43 -10.08
CA LEU A 118 6.78 -2.79 -9.53
C LEU A 118 5.39 -3.39 -9.74
N PHE A 119 4.35 -2.57 -9.54
CA PHE A 119 2.95 -3.00 -9.65
C PHE A 119 2.62 -3.47 -11.06
N GLU A 120 3.12 -2.76 -12.08
CA GLU A 120 2.92 -3.10 -13.48
C GLU A 120 3.65 -4.38 -13.87
N TYR A 121 4.90 -4.56 -13.42
CA TYR A 121 5.65 -5.78 -13.66
C TYR A 121 4.93 -6.98 -13.05
N VAL A 122 4.61 -6.93 -11.77
CA VAL A 122 3.93 -8.01 -11.06
C VAL A 122 2.59 -8.32 -11.72
N ARG A 123 1.80 -7.31 -12.07
CA ARG A 123 0.50 -7.51 -12.67
C ARG A 123 0.57 -8.08 -14.07
N LYS A 124 1.49 -7.59 -14.91
CA LYS A 124 1.64 -8.04 -16.30
C LYS A 124 2.25 -9.43 -16.39
N ASP A 125 3.37 -9.65 -15.72
CA ASP A 125 4.15 -10.89 -15.88
C ASP A 125 3.44 -12.09 -15.24
N LEU A 126 2.64 -11.85 -14.19
CA LEU A 126 1.83 -12.90 -13.55
C LEU A 126 0.40 -12.99 -14.10
N GLY A 127 -0.01 -12.13 -15.04
CA GLY A 127 -1.36 -12.13 -15.60
C GLY A 127 -2.46 -11.78 -14.59
N LEU A 128 -2.16 -10.92 -13.60
CA LEU A 128 -3.04 -10.66 -12.46
C LEU A 128 -4.20 -9.73 -12.79
N ALA A 129 -5.32 -9.92 -12.07
CA ALA A 129 -6.49 -9.05 -12.14
C ALA A 129 -6.25 -7.71 -11.41
N ALA A 130 -7.14 -6.75 -11.61
CA ALA A 130 -7.07 -5.45 -10.94
C ALA A 130 -7.20 -5.54 -9.41
N SER A 131 -7.93 -6.55 -8.92
CA SER A 131 -8.09 -6.82 -7.49
C SER A 131 -6.88 -7.43 -6.79
N ASP A 132 -5.85 -7.80 -7.55
CA ASP A 132 -4.67 -8.47 -7.00
C ASP A 132 -3.51 -7.53 -6.69
N VAL A 133 -3.58 -6.28 -7.18
CA VAL A 133 -2.49 -5.29 -7.00
C VAL A 133 -3.07 -3.93 -6.63
N TRP A 134 -2.67 -3.42 -5.47
CA TRP A 134 -3.20 -2.18 -4.89
C TRP A 134 -2.11 -1.22 -4.45
N VAL A 135 -2.48 0.06 -4.42
CA VAL A 135 -1.73 1.12 -3.73
C VAL A 135 -2.67 1.86 -2.81
N THR A 136 -2.31 1.98 -1.54
CA THR A 136 -2.97 2.84 -0.56
C THR A 136 -2.06 3.99 -0.18
N THR A 137 -2.62 5.18 -0.01
CA THR A 137 -1.84 6.39 0.31
C THR A 137 -2.50 7.21 1.40
N SER A 138 -1.74 8.05 2.07
CA SER A 138 -2.23 8.90 3.15
C SER A 138 -2.78 10.26 2.70
N GLY A 139 -3.02 10.42 1.43
CA GLY A 139 -3.69 11.60 0.87
C GLY A 139 -2.99 12.21 -0.33
N GLY A 140 -3.76 12.98 -1.08
CA GLY A 140 -3.32 13.78 -2.22
C GLY A 140 -3.34 13.05 -3.57
N ALA A 141 -3.82 13.78 -4.59
CA ALA A 141 -3.95 13.30 -5.97
C ALA A 141 -2.63 12.82 -6.59
N GLN A 142 -1.52 13.34 -6.12
CA GLN A 142 -0.18 13.04 -6.63
C GLN A 142 0.22 11.58 -6.41
N GLN A 143 -0.24 10.97 -5.33
CA GLN A 143 0.09 9.59 -4.97
C GLN A 143 -0.50 8.56 -5.92
N VAL A 144 -1.56 8.90 -6.64
CA VAL A 144 -2.11 8.05 -7.70
C VAL A 144 -1.06 7.76 -8.78
N ASN A 145 -0.06 8.64 -8.94
CA ASN A 145 1.01 8.48 -9.90
C ASN A 145 1.96 7.32 -9.57
N TYR A 146 1.96 6.79 -8.34
CA TYR A 146 2.74 5.59 -8.00
C TYR A 146 2.17 4.31 -8.64
N ALA A 147 0.90 4.31 -9.01
CA ALA A 147 0.20 3.11 -9.45
C ALA A 147 0.67 2.57 -10.79
N TYR A 148 1.15 3.43 -11.69
CA TYR A 148 1.68 3.05 -12.99
C TYR A 148 2.50 4.16 -13.64
N GLY A 149 3.43 3.76 -14.52
CA GLY A 149 4.25 4.64 -15.36
C GLY A 149 3.62 4.92 -16.73
N LEU A 150 4.40 5.60 -17.58
CA LEU A 150 3.99 5.98 -18.94
C LEU A 150 4.55 5.05 -20.03
N HIS A 151 5.19 3.94 -19.65
CA HIS A 151 5.81 3.03 -20.59
C HIS A 151 4.78 2.38 -21.52
N ARG A 152 5.03 2.44 -22.84
CA ARG A 152 4.08 1.99 -23.88
C ARG A 152 3.59 0.55 -23.74
N ASP A 153 4.44 -0.36 -23.22
CA ASP A 153 4.14 -1.77 -23.09
C ASP A 153 3.48 -2.13 -21.75
N TYR A 154 3.33 -1.16 -20.85
CA TYR A 154 2.81 -1.28 -19.49
C TYR A 154 1.64 -0.31 -19.27
N GLY A 155 1.82 0.73 -18.47
CA GLY A 155 0.86 1.80 -18.28
C GLY A 155 -0.40 1.38 -17.50
N GLN A 156 -1.44 2.19 -17.60
CA GLN A 156 -2.68 2.06 -16.83
C GLN A 156 -3.31 0.66 -16.89
N LYS A 157 -3.21 -0.03 -18.00
CA LYS A 157 -3.75 -1.40 -18.17
C LYS A 157 -3.23 -2.37 -17.11
N TYR A 158 -1.98 -2.21 -16.71
CA TYR A 158 -1.30 -3.06 -15.72
C TYR A 158 -1.05 -2.34 -14.39
N GLY A 159 -1.53 -1.11 -14.24
CA GLY A 159 -1.38 -0.34 -13.03
C GLY A 159 -2.10 -0.92 -11.83
N ALA A 160 -1.66 -0.56 -10.62
CA ALA A 160 -2.34 -0.89 -9.39
C ALA A 160 -3.70 -0.19 -9.28
N THR A 161 -4.64 -0.78 -8.58
CA THR A 161 -5.85 -0.10 -8.10
C THR A 161 -5.47 0.79 -6.91
N THR A 162 -5.91 2.03 -6.88
CA THR A 162 -5.47 3.04 -5.91
C THR A 162 -6.58 3.43 -4.94
N LEU A 163 -6.21 3.53 -3.65
CA LEU A 163 -7.04 4.03 -2.57
C LEU A 163 -6.24 5.05 -1.75
N ASP A 164 -6.77 6.25 -1.52
CA ASP A 164 -6.16 7.18 -0.58
C ASP A 164 -6.84 7.15 0.79
N GLY A 165 -6.18 7.74 1.81
CA GLY A 165 -6.66 7.77 3.17
C GLY A 165 -7.99 8.51 3.35
N ASP A 166 -8.38 9.32 2.38
CA ASP A 166 -9.67 10.00 2.35
C ASP A 166 -10.78 9.14 1.71
N GLY A 167 -10.41 7.95 1.20
CA GLY A 167 -11.33 7.04 0.50
C GLY A 167 -11.63 7.45 -0.94
N ILE A 168 -10.90 8.42 -1.49
CA ILE A 168 -11.07 8.95 -2.85
C ILE A 168 -9.95 8.45 -3.76
N PHE A 169 -10.26 7.94 -4.94
CA PHE A 169 -9.43 7.01 -5.68
C PHE A 169 -8.57 7.56 -6.81
N ASN A 170 -9.09 8.50 -7.55
CA ASN A 170 -8.38 9.13 -8.66
C ASN A 170 -9.03 10.48 -8.99
N GLU A 171 -8.36 11.29 -9.81
CA GLU A 171 -8.85 12.61 -10.19
C GLU A 171 -10.19 12.56 -10.94
N GLU A 172 -10.41 11.56 -11.79
CA GLU A 172 -11.67 11.39 -12.50
C GLU A 172 -12.81 11.11 -11.53
N PHE A 173 -12.57 10.23 -10.55
CA PHE A 173 -13.55 9.91 -9.52
C PHE A 173 -13.80 11.08 -8.58
N LYS A 174 -12.75 11.80 -8.15
CA LYS A 174 -12.86 13.07 -7.41
C LYS A 174 -13.73 14.08 -8.18
N GLY A 175 -13.50 14.22 -9.47
CA GLY A 175 -14.30 15.07 -10.35
C GLY A 175 -15.77 14.65 -10.38
N ILE A 176 -16.05 13.37 -10.42
CA ILE A 176 -17.42 12.82 -10.36
C ILE A 176 -18.06 13.09 -9.00
N VAL A 177 -17.37 12.76 -7.91
CA VAL A 177 -17.87 12.97 -6.53
C VAL A 177 -18.10 14.46 -6.25
N SER A 178 -17.21 15.34 -6.69
CA SER A 178 -17.39 16.78 -6.49
C SER A 178 -18.58 17.37 -7.25
N LYS A 179 -18.92 16.80 -8.42
CA LYS A 179 -20.04 17.26 -9.26
C LYS A 179 -21.38 16.64 -8.89
N LEU A 180 -21.38 15.36 -8.51
CA LEU A 180 -22.59 14.54 -8.33
C LEU A 180 -22.86 14.15 -6.88
N GLY A 181 -21.95 14.48 -5.97
CA GLY A 181 -21.98 14.01 -4.57
C GLY A 181 -21.43 12.58 -4.42
N THR A 182 -21.23 12.17 -3.17
CA THR A 182 -20.71 10.82 -2.86
C THR A 182 -21.71 9.76 -3.30
N PRO A 183 -21.32 8.79 -4.15
CA PRO A 183 -22.20 7.70 -4.56
C PRO A 183 -22.67 6.90 -3.34
N ARG A 184 -23.94 6.53 -3.32
CA ARG A 184 -24.45 5.59 -2.33
C ARG A 184 -24.35 4.17 -2.88
N PRO A 185 -24.00 3.16 -2.06
CA PRO A 185 -24.12 1.77 -2.47
C PRO A 185 -25.56 1.49 -2.96
N LEU A 186 -25.68 0.76 -4.06
CA LEU A 186 -26.99 0.34 -4.55
C LEU A 186 -27.64 -0.59 -3.51
N ALA A 187 -28.89 -0.34 -3.17
CA ALA A 187 -29.65 -1.26 -2.34
C ALA A 187 -29.89 -2.58 -3.10
N GLY A 188 -30.09 -3.70 -2.38
CA GLY A 188 -30.12 -5.05 -2.96
C GLY A 188 -30.90 -5.19 -4.27
N SER A 189 -32.14 -4.71 -4.33
CA SER A 189 -32.98 -4.75 -5.55
C SER A 189 -32.43 -3.92 -6.72
N ASP A 190 -31.75 -2.81 -6.44
CA ASP A 190 -31.19 -1.96 -7.48
C ASP A 190 -29.84 -2.53 -7.99
N ALA A 191 -29.06 -3.17 -7.12
CA ALA A 191 -27.87 -3.89 -7.52
C ALA A 191 -28.23 -5.07 -8.45
N GLU A 192 -29.30 -5.79 -8.15
CA GLU A 192 -29.82 -6.87 -8.99
C GLU A 192 -30.32 -6.36 -10.36
N ARG A 193 -31.04 -5.23 -10.37
CA ARG A 193 -31.49 -4.58 -11.62
C ARG A 193 -30.35 -4.13 -12.50
N VAL A 194 -29.31 -3.53 -11.90
CA VAL A 194 -28.10 -3.13 -12.64
C VAL A 194 -27.34 -4.35 -13.17
N ALA A 195 -27.24 -5.42 -12.39
CA ALA A 195 -26.64 -6.67 -12.85
C ALA A 195 -27.42 -7.29 -14.02
N GLU A 196 -28.75 -7.29 -13.95
CA GLU A 196 -29.62 -7.78 -15.02
C GLU A 196 -29.53 -6.90 -16.28
N LEU A 197 -29.55 -5.59 -16.15
CA LEU A 197 -29.33 -4.66 -17.27
C LEU A 197 -27.99 -4.92 -17.95
N ARG A 198 -26.92 -5.10 -17.18
CA ARG A 198 -25.60 -5.45 -17.72
C ARG A 198 -25.61 -6.80 -18.43
N ARG A 199 -26.38 -7.77 -17.92
CA ARG A 199 -26.55 -9.08 -18.56
C ARG A 199 -27.26 -8.96 -19.91
N VAL A 200 -28.34 -8.21 -19.97
CA VAL A 200 -29.11 -7.96 -21.22
C VAL A 200 -28.26 -7.23 -22.24
N LEU A 201 -27.55 -6.17 -21.85
CA LEU A 201 -26.66 -5.41 -22.75
C LEU A 201 -25.51 -6.26 -23.34
N ARG A 202 -25.15 -7.36 -22.67
CA ARG A 202 -24.14 -8.32 -23.13
C ARG A 202 -24.72 -9.48 -23.96
N GLY A 203 -25.97 -9.41 -24.35
CA GLY A 203 -26.62 -10.49 -25.08
C GLY A 203 -26.78 -11.79 -24.27
N GLY A 204 -26.85 -11.68 -22.94
CA GLY A 204 -27.03 -12.81 -22.04
C GLY A 204 -25.74 -13.58 -21.67
N ALA A 205 -24.59 -13.21 -22.20
CA ALA A 205 -23.33 -13.86 -21.86
C ALA A 205 -22.95 -13.66 -20.37
N PRO A 206 -22.41 -14.67 -19.67
CA PRO A 206 -21.94 -14.52 -18.32
C PRO A 206 -20.74 -13.54 -18.28
N PRO A 207 -20.59 -12.74 -17.18
CA PRO A 207 -19.45 -11.84 -17.06
C PRO A 207 -18.13 -12.62 -17.01
N SER A 208 -17.14 -12.13 -17.73
CA SER A 208 -15.77 -12.65 -17.69
C SER A 208 -15.16 -12.53 -16.27
N ALA A 209 -14.09 -13.26 -16.00
CA ALA A 209 -13.39 -13.18 -14.72
C ALA A 209 -12.88 -11.76 -14.44
N ALA A 210 -12.42 -11.05 -15.47
CA ALA A 210 -11.96 -9.65 -15.36
C ALA A 210 -13.11 -8.70 -15.01
N GLU A 211 -14.30 -8.86 -15.60
CA GLU A 211 -15.48 -8.06 -15.28
C GLU A 211 -16.01 -8.32 -13.87
N LYS A 212 -15.99 -9.59 -13.41
CA LYS A 212 -16.35 -9.95 -12.03
C LYS A 212 -15.37 -9.31 -11.02
N SER A 213 -14.07 -9.38 -11.30
CA SER A 213 -13.04 -8.75 -10.47
C SER A 213 -13.25 -7.24 -10.39
N ARG A 214 -13.47 -6.59 -11.53
CA ARG A 214 -13.73 -5.14 -11.60
C ARG A 214 -14.99 -4.74 -10.82
N ALA A 215 -16.09 -5.45 -10.99
CA ALA A 215 -17.33 -5.16 -10.26
C ALA A 215 -17.14 -5.31 -8.74
N ARG A 216 -16.38 -6.30 -8.29
CA ARG A 216 -16.05 -6.48 -6.87
C ARG A 216 -15.19 -5.34 -6.32
N VAL A 217 -14.23 -4.86 -7.09
CA VAL A 217 -13.43 -3.68 -6.74
C VAL A 217 -14.31 -2.45 -6.64
N GLU A 218 -15.15 -2.18 -7.64
CA GLU A 218 -16.09 -1.04 -7.65
C GLU A 218 -17.03 -1.07 -6.44
N GLN A 219 -17.57 -2.23 -6.10
CA GLN A 219 -18.43 -2.38 -4.92
C GLN A 219 -17.68 -2.09 -3.62
N TYR A 220 -16.49 -2.66 -3.44
CA TYR A 220 -15.68 -2.41 -2.24
C TYR A 220 -15.35 -0.93 -2.09
N ILE A 221 -14.99 -0.28 -3.19
CA ILE A 221 -14.74 1.16 -3.26
C ILE A 221 -15.95 1.96 -2.76
N LEU A 222 -17.15 1.66 -3.25
CA LEU A 222 -18.37 2.34 -2.83
C LEU A 222 -18.69 2.12 -1.35
N GLU A 223 -18.42 0.92 -0.84
CA GLU A 223 -18.60 0.60 0.59
C GLU A 223 -17.61 1.38 1.48
N GLU A 224 -16.34 1.48 1.10
CA GLU A 224 -15.34 2.27 1.84
C GLU A 224 -15.69 3.77 1.84
N LEU A 225 -16.16 4.31 0.70
CA LEU A 225 -16.66 5.68 0.61
C LEU A 225 -17.89 5.91 1.51
N GLY A 226 -18.81 4.95 1.54
CA GLY A 226 -20.00 5.02 2.39
C GLY A 226 -19.70 4.97 3.89
N ARG A 227 -18.59 4.36 4.29
CA ARG A 227 -18.11 4.32 5.69
C ARG A 227 -17.54 5.68 6.16
N GLY A 228 -17.20 6.57 5.23
CA GLY A 228 -16.63 7.87 5.51
C GLY A 228 -15.26 7.84 6.18
N VAL A 229 -14.74 9.01 6.51
CA VAL A 229 -13.51 9.14 7.31
C VAL A 229 -13.85 8.73 8.75
N THR A 230 -13.47 7.53 9.14
CA THR A 230 -13.64 7.07 10.53
C THR A 230 -12.81 7.96 11.44
N GLY A 231 -13.37 8.51 12.48
CA GLY A 231 -12.87 9.46 13.48
C GLY A 231 -11.41 9.48 13.92
N MET A 232 -10.48 9.04 13.06
CA MET A 232 -9.05 9.20 13.26
C MET A 232 -8.68 10.65 13.02
N THR A 233 -8.13 11.31 14.03
CA THR A 233 -7.71 12.71 13.98
C THR A 233 -6.29 12.88 14.47
N GLY A 234 -5.68 14.04 14.19
CA GLY A 234 -4.33 14.38 14.63
C GLY A 234 -3.22 13.87 13.71
N ALA A 235 -1.97 14.14 14.11
CA ALA A 235 -0.78 13.78 13.34
C ALA A 235 -0.72 12.25 13.09
N GLY A 236 -0.51 11.85 11.84
CA GLY A 236 -0.44 10.45 11.44
C GLY A 236 -1.81 9.76 11.20
N ALA A 237 -2.93 10.48 11.28
CA ALA A 237 -4.26 9.89 11.09
C ALA A 237 -4.46 9.32 9.67
N GLY A 238 -4.05 10.07 8.64
CA GLY A 238 -4.12 9.61 7.25
C GLY A 238 -3.22 8.42 6.97
N ASP A 239 -2.01 8.40 7.54
CA ASP A 239 -1.08 7.27 7.44
C ASP A 239 -1.68 6.01 8.06
N ALA A 240 -2.19 6.11 9.29
CA ALA A 240 -2.85 4.99 9.97
C ALA A 240 -4.07 4.49 9.17
N LYS A 241 -4.83 5.40 8.55
CA LYS A 241 -5.94 5.03 7.66
C LYS A 241 -5.48 4.29 6.42
N ALA A 242 -4.39 4.73 5.78
CA ALA A 242 -3.82 4.04 4.61
C ALA A 242 -3.38 2.61 4.95
N ILE A 243 -2.76 2.40 6.12
CA ILE A 243 -2.38 1.07 6.61
C ILE A 243 -3.62 0.24 6.93
N GLN A 244 -4.65 0.83 7.56
CA GLN A 244 -5.93 0.15 7.82
C GLN A 244 -6.60 -0.30 6.52
N LEU A 245 -6.59 0.54 5.47
CA LEU A 245 -7.09 0.15 4.15
C LEU A 245 -6.32 -1.05 3.60
N ALA A 246 -4.99 -1.06 3.69
CA ALA A 246 -4.18 -2.20 3.27
C ALA A 246 -4.54 -3.48 4.03
N ARG A 247 -4.77 -3.40 5.34
CA ARG A 247 -5.26 -4.52 6.18
C ARG A 247 -6.63 -5.02 5.70
N ASN A 248 -7.57 -4.13 5.44
CA ASN A 248 -8.89 -4.49 4.94
C ASN A 248 -8.83 -5.14 3.55
N LEU A 249 -7.96 -4.63 2.67
CA LEU A 249 -7.73 -5.21 1.34
C LEU A 249 -7.16 -6.63 1.44
N LEU A 250 -6.20 -6.87 2.34
CA LEU A 250 -5.68 -8.21 2.61
C LEU A 250 -6.79 -9.17 3.04
N SER A 251 -7.67 -8.74 3.93
CA SER A 251 -8.80 -9.55 4.41
C SER A 251 -9.80 -9.88 3.30
N VAL A 252 -10.14 -8.89 2.44
CA VAL A 252 -11.25 -9.00 1.47
C VAL A 252 -10.80 -9.63 0.14
N PHE A 253 -9.66 -9.18 -0.40
CA PHE A 253 -9.20 -9.54 -1.75
C PHE A 253 -8.04 -10.52 -1.75
N ARG A 254 -7.27 -10.59 -0.66
CA ARG A 254 -6.02 -11.37 -0.60
C ARG A 254 -5.09 -11.05 -1.78
N PRO A 255 -4.81 -9.76 -2.01
CA PRO A 255 -4.05 -9.33 -3.18
C PRO A 255 -2.63 -9.87 -3.14
N ARG A 256 -2.02 -9.96 -4.30
CA ARG A 256 -0.62 -10.37 -4.45
C ARG A 256 0.33 -9.27 -3.97
N MET A 257 0.00 -8.02 -4.27
CA MET A 257 0.85 -6.88 -3.95
C MET A 257 0.04 -5.70 -3.43
N ILE A 258 0.48 -5.12 -2.33
CA ILE A 258 -0.02 -3.83 -1.83
C ILE A 258 1.18 -2.91 -1.60
N GLY A 259 1.16 -1.74 -2.25
CA GLY A 259 2.01 -0.61 -1.88
C GLY A 259 1.26 0.30 -0.89
N VAL A 260 1.92 0.73 0.17
CA VAL A 260 1.39 1.67 1.16
C VAL A 260 2.33 2.86 1.23
N VAL A 261 1.86 4.05 0.85
CA VAL A 261 2.69 5.27 0.81
C VAL A 261 2.22 6.25 1.87
N LEU A 262 3.07 6.51 2.88
CA LEU A 262 2.76 7.26 4.10
C LEU A 262 3.48 8.61 4.08
N GLN A 263 2.75 9.72 4.00
CA GLN A 263 3.37 11.04 3.80
C GLN A 263 3.33 11.97 5.00
N GLN A 264 2.59 11.62 6.06
CA GLN A 264 2.33 12.59 7.13
C GLN A 264 3.53 12.87 8.02
N ALA A 265 4.63 12.09 7.93
CA ALA A 265 5.89 12.43 8.56
C ALA A 265 6.50 13.76 8.06
N ASP A 266 6.03 14.29 6.92
CA ASP A 266 6.44 15.60 6.38
C ASP A 266 6.05 16.79 7.27
N ILE A 267 5.17 16.60 8.24
CA ILE A 267 4.94 17.56 9.36
C ILE A 267 6.24 17.94 10.08
N ALA A 268 7.28 17.13 9.91
CA ALA A 268 8.64 17.36 10.44
C ALA A 268 9.15 18.77 10.16
N HIS A 269 8.86 19.37 9.02
CA HIS A 269 9.28 20.72 8.67
C HIS A 269 8.90 21.78 9.70
N GLY A 270 7.78 21.62 10.39
CA GLY A 270 7.25 22.60 11.34
C GLY A 270 7.09 22.08 12.77
N SER A 271 7.22 20.78 13.00
CA SER A 271 6.94 20.17 14.30
C SER A 271 7.69 18.87 14.51
N PHE A 272 8.75 18.89 15.31
CA PHE A 272 9.45 17.66 15.71
C PHE A 272 8.56 16.72 16.55
N ASN A 273 7.73 17.27 17.45
CA ASN A 273 6.83 16.47 18.26
C ASN A 273 5.74 15.81 17.40
N GLY A 274 5.17 16.54 16.42
CA GLY A 274 4.23 15.98 15.46
C GLY A 274 4.86 14.85 14.64
N TYR A 275 6.08 15.04 14.19
CA TYR A 275 6.85 14.03 13.45
C TYR A 275 7.09 12.76 14.27
N THR A 276 7.52 12.86 15.51
CA THR A 276 7.71 11.69 16.37
C THR A 276 6.40 11.00 16.71
N GLU A 277 5.30 11.74 16.79
CA GLU A 277 3.96 11.15 16.97
C GLU A 277 3.51 10.38 15.73
N VAL A 278 3.76 10.89 14.52
CA VAL A 278 3.49 10.17 13.27
C VAL A 278 4.26 8.85 13.24
N ILE A 279 5.56 8.86 13.58
CA ILE A 279 6.38 7.64 13.62
C ILE A 279 5.78 6.59 14.57
N ARG A 280 5.40 6.98 15.79
CA ARG A 280 4.80 6.06 16.77
C ARG A 280 3.47 5.50 16.30
N ARG A 281 2.63 6.34 15.70
CA ARG A 281 1.35 5.92 15.17
C ARG A 281 1.49 4.97 13.97
N ASN A 282 2.46 5.25 13.10
CA ASN A 282 2.76 4.37 11.95
C ASN A 282 3.27 3.01 12.42
N ASP A 283 4.17 2.98 13.42
CA ASP A 283 4.64 1.73 14.03
C ASP A 283 3.49 0.91 14.61
N ALA A 284 2.59 1.54 15.38
CA ALA A 284 1.43 0.86 15.95
C ALA A 284 0.49 0.30 14.85
N ALA A 285 0.20 1.07 13.81
CA ALA A 285 -0.65 0.64 12.71
C ALA A 285 -0.02 -0.51 11.89
N ILE A 286 1.31 -0.46 11.67
CA ILE A 286 2.07 -1.57 11.06
C ILE A 286 2.01 -2.80 11.95
N GLY A 287 2.11 -2.65 13.27
CA GLY A 287 1.93 -3.74 14.23
C GLY A 287 0.55 -4.41 14.11
N GLU A 288 -0.52 -3.63 14.00
CA GLU A 288 -1.88 -4.15 13.76
C GLU A 288 -2.02 -4.88 12.41
N LEU A 289 -1.40 -4.37 11.35
CA LEU A 289 -1.36 -5.02 10.04
C LEU A 289 -0.67 -6.39 10.14
N VAL A 290 0.49 -6.45 10.78
CA VAL A 290 1.26 -7.69 10.95
C VAL A 290 0.52 -8.66 11.86
N ALA A 291 -0.12 -8.18 12.93
CA ALA A 291 -0.96 -9.02 13.79
C ALA A 291 -2.12 -9.66 13.02
N ALA A 292 -2.76 -8.90 12.11
CA ALA A 292 -3.81 -9.43 11.24
C ALA A 292 -3.27 -10.50 10.27
N ILE A 293 -2.08 -10.29 9.69
CA ILE A 293 -1.40 -11.28 8.84
C ILE A 293 -1.12 -12.56 9.63
N ARG A 294 -0.57 -12.46 10.84
CA ARG A 294 -0.25 -13.61 11.69
C ARG A 294 -1.49 -14.38 12.15
N GLY A 295 -2.60 -13.68 12.36
CA GLY A 295 -3.89 -14.27 12.77
C GLY A 295 -4.63 -14.98 11.65
N ASP A 296 -4.23 -14.81 10.40
CA ASP A 296 -4.89 -15.40 9.23
C ASP A 296 -4.13 -16.63 8.73
N GLU A 297 -4.79 -17.79 8.72
CA GLU A 297 -4.19 -19.08 8.34
C GLU A 297 -3.61 -19.10 6.91
N THR A 298 -4.17 -18.32 6.01
CA THR A 298 -3.69 -18.25 4.62
C THR A 298 -2.52 -17.29 4.47
N LEU A 299 -2.52 -16.19 5.24
CA LEU A 299 -1.55 -15.11 5.07
C LEU A 299 -0.26 -15.31 5.89
N ARG A 300 -0.35 -15.88 7.10
CA ARG A 300 0.75 -15.95 8.07
C ARG A 300 2.03 -16.60 7.52
N ASP A 301 1.90 -17.64 6.69
CA ASP A 301 3.02 -18.39 6.15
C ASP A 301 3.33 -18.06 4.68
N SER A 302 2.68 -17.03 4.14
CA SER A 302 2.77 -16.68 2.71
C SER A 302 2.85 -15.18 2.44
N THR A 303 2.97 -14.33 3.47
CA THR A 303 3.03 -12.87 3.30
C THR A 303 4.39 -12.34 3.72
N ALA A 304 4.98 -11.50 2.87
CA ALA A 304 6.14 -10.70 3.20
C ALA A 304 5.74 -9.23 3.41
N VAL A 305 6.39 -8.57 4.36
CA VAL A 305 6.24 -7.14 4.64
C VAL A 305 7.62 -6.49 4.54
N VAL A 306 7.71 -5.43 3.72
CA VAL A 306 8.92 -4.62 3.58
C VAL A 306 8.58 -3.20 3.97
N VAL A 307 9.34 -2.62 4.89
CA VAL A 307 9.12 -1.26 5.39
C VAL A 307 10.40 -0.47 5.27
N LEU A 308 10.36 0.68 4.62
CA LEU A 308 11.51 1.58 4.54
C LEU A 308 11.06 3.04 4.38
N PRO A 309 11.83 4.02 4.90
CA PRO A 309 11.71 5.41 4.51
C PRO A 309 12.17 5.65 3.07
N GLU A 310 11.63 6.68 2.44
CA GLU A 310 12.12 7.14 1.13
C GLU A 310 13.48 7.84 1.23
N PHE A 311 13.68 8.62 2.29
CA PHE A 311 14.93 9.23 2.76
C PHE A 311 14.78 9.58 4.24
N GLY A 312 15.86 10.11 4.84
CA GLY A 312 15.88 10.56 6.22
C GLY A 312 15.44 12.01 6.41
N ARG A 313 16.07 12.71 7.36
CA ARG A 313 15.90 14.16 7.60
C ARG A 313 17.25 14.74 7.99
N ASP A 314 17.38 16.07 7.94
CA ASP A 314 18.58 16.79 8.31
C ASP A 314 19.07 16.43 9.73
N ALA A 315 20.38 16.49 9.95
CA ALA A 315 20.98 16.13 11.22
C ALA A 315 20.50 17.03 12.38
N ASP A 316 20.28 18.32 12.11
CA ASP A 316 19.93 19.32 13.10
C ASP A 316 18.53 19.91 12.89
N LEU A 317 17.95 20.42 13.98
CA LEU A 317 16.68 21.11 13.94
C LEU A 317 16.81 22.45 13.21
N ASN A 318 15.81 22.77 12.39
CA ASN A 318 15.69 24.09 11.77
C ASN A 318 15.18 25.16 12.76
N SER A 319 15.13 26.43 12.31
CA SER A 319 14.68 27.56 13.12
C SER A 319 13.23 27.45 13.65
N ARG A 320 12.41 26.58 13.06
CA ARG A 320 11.03 26.31 13.47
C ARG A 320 10.93 25.13 14.44
N ARG A 321 12.09 24.60 14.91
CA ARG A 321 12.19 23.40 15.74
C ARG A 321 11.59 22.16 15.06
N GLY A 322 11.71 22.10 13.75
CA GLY A 322 11.39 20.98 12.89
C GLY A 322 12.64 20.41 12.22
N LEU A 323 12.47 19.52 11.25
CA LEU A 323 13.53 18.92 10.46
C LEU A 323 13.28 19.13 8.98
N ASP A 324 14.22 19.75 8.29
CA ASP A 324 14.18 19.84 6.82
C ASP A 324 14.87 18.62 6.18
N HIS A 325 15.18 18.67 4.88
CA HIS A 325 15.86 17.60 4.14
C HIS A 325 16.80 18.19 3.07
N GLY A 326 17.77 18.98 3.47
CA GLY A 326 18.65 19.70 2.57
C GLY A 326 20.14 19.72 2.95
N ASP A 327 20.54 19.25 4.13
CA ASP A 327 21.90 19.36 4.65
C ASP A 327 22.90 18.36 4.03
N GLY A 328 22.40 17.33 3.36
CA GLY A 328 23.21 16.29 2.73
C GLY A 328 23.93 15.36 3.71
N SER A 329 23.55 15.36 4.98
CA SER A 329 24.09 14.48 6.03
C SER A 329 23.82 13.00 5.78
N ASP A 330 24.51 12.12 6.50
CA ASP A 330 24.23 10.68 6.50
C ASP A 330 22.83 10.39 7.08
N ASP A 331 22.36 11.17 8.05
CA ASP A 331 21.02 11.08 8.60
C ASP A 331 19.91 11.28 7.55
N LEU A 332 20.20 12.11 6.54
CA LEU A 332 19.31 12.37 5.42
C LEU A 332 19.42 11.29 4.34
N ARG A 333 20.64 10.82 4.04
CA ARG A 333 20.93 9.97 2.88
C ARG A 333 20.84 8.48 3.14
N PHE A 334 20.97 8.04 4.38
CA PHE A 334 20.91 6.64 4.77
C PHE A 334 19.76 6.38 5.74
N VAL A 335 18.94 5.43 5.39
CA VAL A 335 17.80 5.03 6.20
C VAL A 335 17.89 3.57 6.60
N HIS A 336 17.17 3.21 7.66
CA HIS A 336 16.98 1.82 8.02
C HIS A 336 15.73 1.26 7.32
N GLY A 337 15.80 -0.01 6.92
CA GLY A 337 14.66 -0.73 6.37
C GLY A 337 14.52 -2.11 6.98
N VAL A 338 13.32 -2.66 6.94
CA VAL A 338 13.01 -3.99 7.45
C VAL A 338 12.37 -4.83 6.36
N ALA A 339 12.80 -6.09 6.23
CA ALA A 339 12.12 -7.10 5.43
C ALA A 339 11.80 -8.31 6.30
N TRP A 340 10.50 -8.63 6.40
CA TRP A 340 9.98 -9.76 7.18
C TRP A 340 9.08 -10.63 6.30
N GLY A 341 9.18 -11.96 6.45
CA GLY A 341 8.37 -12.90 5.68
C GLY A 341 9.00 -14.29 5.61
N PRO A 342 8.29 -15.27 5.01
CA PRO A 342 8.68 -16.67 5.06
C PRO A 342 9.95 -17.01 4.29
N ASP A 343 10.34 -16.19 3.31
CA ASP A 343 11.53 -16.40 2.47
C ASP A 343 12.71 -15.49 2.84
N PHE A 344 12.56 -14.69 3.88
CA PHE A 344 13.64 -13.86 4.40
C PHE A 344 14.32 -14.51 5.61
N LYS A 345 15.63 -14.29 5.73
CA LYS A 345 16.41 -14.70 6.91
C LYS A 345 15.87 -14.04 8.17
N ARG A 346 15.96 -14.74 9.28
CA ARG A 346 15.57 -14.23 10.60
C ARG A 346 16.78 -13.70 11.36
N GLY A 347 16.61 -12.57 12.04
CA GLY A 347 17.65 -11.92 12.83
C GLY A 347 18.88 -11.49 12.03
N LYS A 348 18.70 -11.26 10.71
CA LYS A 348 19.81 -10.84 9.84
C LYS A 348 19.95 -9.33 9.87
N VAL A 349 21.14 -8.83 10.18
CA VAL A 349 21.49 -7.42 10.03
C VAL A 349 22.39 -7.27 8.80
N VAL A 350 22.03 -6.38 7.88
CA VAL A 350 22.79 -5.97 6.71
C VAL A 350 23.39 -4.60 6.99
N THR A 351 24.70 -4.55 7.18
CA THR A 351 25.46 -3.33 7.49
C THR A 351 26.13 -2.71 6.27
N ASP A 352 26.23 -3.46 5.19
CA ASP A 352 26.77 -2.97 3.93
C ASP A 352 25.82 -1.95 3.29
N ASP A 353 26.40 -0.99 2.57
CA ASP A 353 25.62 -0.03 1.80
C ASP A 353 24.77 -0.76 0.75
N ARG A 354 23.47 -0.58 0.80
CA ARG A 354 22.49 -0.97 -0.20
C ARG A 354 21.72 0.28 -0.63
N ARG A 355 20.92 0.18 -1.69
CA ARG A 355 20.18 1.31 -2.23
C ARG A 355 18.68 1.08 -2.07
N THR A 356 17.93 2.11 -1.86
CA THR A 356 16.45 2.02 -1.82
C THR A 356 15.87 1.48 -3.13
N ILE A 357 16.53 1.73 -4.27
CA ILE A 357 16.12 1.20 -5.58
C ILE A 357 16.35 -0.32 -5.73
N ASP A 358 17.10 -0.97 -4.85
CA ASP A 358 17.33 -2.42 -4.86
C ASP A 358 16.12 -3.19 -4.30
N VAL A 359 15.21 -2.50 -3.59
CA VAL A 359 13.99 -3.09 -3.00
C VAL A 359 13.03 -3.58 -4.08
N MET A 360 12.83 -2.78 -5.14
CA MET A 360 11.90 -3.13 -6.22
C MET A 360 12.27 -4.45 -6.92
N PRO A 361 13.49 -4.62 -7.47
CA PRO A 361 13.87 -5.88 -8.10
C PRO A 361 13.92 -7.06 -7.13
N THR A 362 14.16 -6.81 -5.83
CA THR A 362 14.09 -7.85 -4.80
C THR A 362 12.66 -8.36 -4.62
N ILE A 363 11.67 -7.47 -4.54
CA ILE A 363 10.26 -7.86 -4.47
C ILE A 363 9.80 -8.52 -5.78
N ALA A 364 10.21 -7.99 -6.93
CA ALA A 364 9.89 -8.60 -8.22
C ALA A 364 10.44 -10.04 -8.32
N ASP A 365 11.65 -10.29 -7.80
CA ASP A 365 12.29 -11.61 -7.74
C ASP A 365 11.48 -12.61 -6.90
N LEU A 366 10.87 -12.20 -5.77
CA LEU A 366 9.97 -13.06 -4.99
C LEU A 366 8.78 -13.56 -5.81
N PHE A 367 8.26 -12.72 -6.71
CA PHE A 367 7.17 -13.07 -7.59
C PHE A 367 7.59 -13.79 -8.88
N GLY A 368 8.88 -13.80 -9.20
CA GLY A 368 9.37 -14.27 -10.49
C GLY A 368 9.05 -13.32 -11.65
N ALA A 369 8.73 -12.06 -11.36
CA ALA A 369 8.56 -11.01 -12.37
C ALA A 369 9.93 -10.51 -12.86
N ASP A 370 9.99 -10.05 -14.11
CA ASP A 370 11.21 -9.56 -14.75
C ASP A 370 11.24 -8.03 -14.83
N PRO A 371 11.85 -7.33 -13.86
CA PRO A 371 11.89 -5.87 -13.84
C PRO A 371 13.01 -5.33 -14.76
N ARG A 372 12.93 -5.64 -16.05
CA ARG A 372 14.00 -5.43 -17.05
C ARG A 372 14.45 -3.97 -17.24
N HIS A 373 13.66 -3.00 -16.82
CA HIS A 373 14.03 -1.58 -16.88
C HIS A 373 14.66 -1.09 -15.57
N ALA A 374 14.51 -1.82 -14.46
CA ALA A 374 15.12 -1.46 -13.18
C ALA A 374 16.66 -1.40 -13.26
N LYS A 375 17.23 -0.51 -12.46
CA LYS A 375 18.68 -0.31 -12.29
C LYS A 375 19.14 -0.74 -10.89
N GLY A 376 18.23 -1.12 -10.02
CA GLY A 376 18.50 -1.77 -8.77
C GLY A 376 18.95 -3.23 -8.97
N SER A 377 19.46 -3.84 -7.91
CA SER A 377 19.91 -5.23 -7.88
C SER A 377 19.10 -6.04 -6.88
N VAL A 378 18.90 -7.31 -7.12
CA VAL A 378 18.27 -8.22 -6.17
C VAL A 378 19.18 -8.44 -4.96
N LEU A 379 18.66 -8.22 -3.77
CA LEU A 379 19.36 -8.37 -2.49
C LEU A 379 19.34 -9.85 -2.05
N ARG A 380 20.11 -10.71 -2.73
CA ARG A 380 20.06 -12.18 -2.55
C ARG A 380 20.52 -12.64 -1.18
N GLU A 381 21.36 -11.87 -0.50
CA GLU A 381 21.89 -12.17 0.83
C GLU A 381 20.83 -12.21 1.94
N ILE A 382 19.62 -11.68 1.68
CA ILE A 382 18.53 -11.66 2.66
C ILE A 382 17.61 -12.87 2.58
N TYR A 383 17.69 -13.66 1.53
CA TYR A 383 16.84 -14.85 1.37
C TYR A 383 17.29 -16.00 2.27
N ALA A 384 16.27 -16.74 2.80
CA ALA A 384 16.46 -17.88 3.70
C ALA A 384 17.00 -19.12 3.00
#